data_ca9ce88733f1f1d69d56600adf07c91d
#
_entry.id   ca9ce88733f1f1d69d56600adf07c91d
#
_cell.length_a   1.000
_cell.length_b   1.000
_cell.length_c   1.000
_cell.angle_alpha   90.00
_cell.angle_beta   90.00
_cell.angle_gamma   90.00
#
_symmetry.space_group_name_H-M   'P 1'
#
loop_
_entity.id
_entity.type
_entity.pdbx_description
1 polymer ?
#
loop_
_entity_poly.entity_id
_entity_poly.type
_entity_poly.pdbx_seq_one_letter_code
_entity_poly.pdbx_strand_id
1 'polypeptide(L)'
;LYSTSSYMAQINEGDDMFYFKKQALYSIGCLVMAIIESYFDYHLLQKIPMLIYFAAVVLMVLVKTPLGVTSHGARRWLKLGVQFQPAEVAKIAVIICLSYLIVKMGKRVKTLKASMVLLGVGGFQAFLAYWLTQNLSTAIIIFGITVGLVFIAHPKTKPFILVAAVGVVLAAILVYVVSRMDVVEGSFRLRRIQVWLHPEADASGDGYQT
;
A
#
# COMPACT_ATOMS: atom_id res chain seq x y z
N LEU A 1 12.38 -12.73 11.15
CA LEU A 1 11.54 -13.73 10.48
C LEU A 1 11.69 -15.12 11.10
N TYR A 2 12.93 -15.64 11.24
CA TYR A 2 13.15 -16.95 11.88
C TYR A 2 12.55 -16.99 13.28
N SER A 3 12.87 -16.03 14.14
CA SER A 3 12.40 -15.93 15.51
C SER A 3 10.86 -15.94 15.66
N THR A 4 10.14 -15.35 14.71
CA THR A 4 8.67 -15.22 14.78
C THR A 4 7.93 -16.36 14.10
N SER A 5 8.58 -17.14 13.24
CA SER A 5 7.91 -18.16 12.43
C SER A 5 8.39 -19.59 12.66
N SER A 6 9.50 -19.79 13.41
CA SER A 6 10.08 -21.12 13.66
C SER A 6 9.11 -22.07 14.36
N TYR A 7 8.42 -21.60 15.40
CA TYR A 7 7.45 -22.40 16.13
C TYR A 7 6.28 -22.88 15.24
N MET A 8 5.71 -21.96 14.45
CA MET A 8 4.62 -22.30 13.54
C MET A 8 5.08 -23.14 12.35
N ALA A 9 6.34 -22.95 11.90
CA ALA A 9 6.93 -23.78 10.84
C ALA A 9 7.10 -25.23 11.31
N GLN A 10 7.53 -25.43 12.55
CA GLN A 10 7.69 -26.75 13.13
C GLN A 10 6.35 -27.49 13.30
N ILE A 11 5.29 -26.79 13.73
CA ILE A 11 3.96 -27.37 13.90
C ILE A 11 3.33 -27.73 12.55
N ASN A 12 3.43 -26.86 11.54
CA ASN A 12 2.71 -27.03 10.26
C ASN A 12 3.46 -27.88 9.25
N GLU A 13 4.79 -27.78 9.21
CA GLU A 13 5.62 -28.35 8.13
C GLU A 13 6.72 -29.30 8.65
N GLY A 14 6.89 -29.39 9.98
CA GLY A 14 7.92 -30.25 10.60
C GLY A 14 9.37 -29.78 10.44
N ASP A 15 9.62 -28.62 9.84
CA ASP A 15 10.94 -27.98 9.66
C ASP A 15 10.85 -26.54 10.19
N ASP A 16 11.57 -26.23 11.27
CA ASP A 16 11.61 -24.90 11.88
C ASP A 16 12.18 -23.82 10.96
N MET A 17 12.97 -24.20 9.95
CA MET A 17 13.56 -23.30 8.96
C MET A 17 12.76 -23.19 7.66
N PHE A 18 11.64 -23.88 7.50
CA PHE A 18 10.90 -23.93 6.24
C PHE A 18 10.54 -22.54 5.71
N TYR A 19 9.89 -21.71 6.53
CA TYR A 19 9.51 -20.34 6.10
C TYR A 19 10.73 -19.44 5.90
N PHE A 20 11.79 -19.62 6.68
CA PHE A 20 13.03 -18.87 6.51
C PHE A 20 13.71 -19.19 5.18
N LYS A 21 13.91 -20.48 4.86
CA LYS A 21 14.51 -20.92 3.59
C LYS A 21 13.72 -20.40 2.39
N LYS A 22 12.39 -20.51 2.44
CA LYS A 22 11.49 -20.02 1.39
C LYS A 22 11.58 -18.51 1.20
N GLN A 23 11.61 -17.76 2.30
CA GLN A 23 11.74 -16.31 2.25
C GLN A 23 13.14 -15.86 1.77
N ALA A 24 14.20 -16.54 2.20
CA ALA A 24 15.55 -16.28 1.72
C ALA A 24 15.66 -16.47 0.21
N LEU A 25 15.09 -17.56 -0.33
CA LEU A 25 15.05 -17.83 -1.76
C LEU A 25 14.32 -16.71 -2.52
N TYR A 26 13.16 -16.28 -2.04
CA TYR A 26 12.41 -15.18 -2.64
C TYR A 26 13.20 -13.86 -2.56
N SER A 27 13.86 -13.57 -1.44
CA SER A 27 14.65 -12.36 -1.26
C SER A 27 15.85 -12.31 -2.23
N ILE A 28 16.54 -13.44 -2.41
CA ILE A 28 17.63 -13.55 -3.39
C ILE A 28 17.07 -13.35 -4.81
N GLY A 29 15.96 -13.99 -5.14
CA GLY A 29 15.31 -13.82 -6.44
C GLY A 29 14.92 -12.36 -6.70
N CYS A 30 14.33 -11.69 -5.73
CA CYS A 30 13.99 -10.26 -5.84
C CYS A 30 15.23 -9.38 -5.98
N LEU A 31 16.34 -9.69 -5.27
CA LEU A 31 17.60 -8.95 -5.41
C LEU A 31 18.17 -9.09 -6.83
N VAL A 32 18.19 -10.30 -7.37
CA VAL A 32 18.63 -10.56 -8.75
C VAL A 32 17.75 -9.80 -9.74
N MET A 33 16.43 -9.84 -9.57
CA MET A 33 15.48 -9.09 -10.41
C MET A 33 15.73 -7.58 -10.32
N ALA A 34 15.96 -7.03 -9.12
CA ALA A 34 16.26 -5.60 -8.95
C ALA A 34 17.57 -5.19 -9.67
N ILE A 35 18.60 -6.06 -9.64
CA ILE A 35 19.83 -5.83 -10.38
C ILE A 35 19.56 -5.82 -11.89
N ILE A 36 18.79 -6.80 -12.39
CA ILE A 36 18.41 -6.86 -13.81
C ILE A 36 17.62 -5.61 -14.20
N GLU A 37 16.62 -5.21 -13.39
CA GLU A 37 15.81 -4.02 -13.65
C GLU A 37 16.63 -2.73 -13.66
N SER A 38 17.73 -2.65 -12.90
CA SER A 38 18.61 -1.48 -12.90
C SER A 38 19.29 -1.21 -14.23
N TYR A 39 19.42 -2.22 -15.09
CA TYR A 39 19.97 -2.08 -16.45
C TYR A 39 18.90 -1.70 -17.48
N PHE A 40 17.60 -1.74 -17.13
CA PHE A 40 16.55 -1.34 -18.06
C PHE A 40 16.50 0.18 -18.21
N ASP A 41 16.33 0.64 -19.44
CA ASP A 41 16.16 2.06 -19.73
C ASP A 41 14.78 2.54 -19.27
N TYR A 42 14.75 3.35 -18.21
CA TYR A 42 13.53 3.94 -17.68
C TYR A 42 12.78 4.84 -18.68
N HIS A 43 13.44 5.31 -19.77
CA HIS A 43 12.77 6.08 -20.81
C HIS A 43 11.68 5.27 -21.53
N LEU A 44 11.77 3.93 -21.51
CA LEU A 44 10.69 3.08 -22.04
C LEU A 44 9.39 3.27 -21.22
N LEU A 45 9.51 3.38 -19.89
CA LEU A 45 8.37 3.62 -19.01
C LEU A 45 7.74 5.00 -19.23
N GLN A 46 8.53 5.98 -19.65
CA GLN A 46 8.04 7.32 -19.97
C GLN A 46 7.19 7.38 -21.24
N LYS A 47 7.29 6.38 -22.13
CA LYS A 47 6.48 6.31 -23.35
C LYS A 47 5.04 5.85 -23.10
N ILE A 48 4.84 5.06 -22.03
CA ILE A 48 3.56 4.38 -21.76
C ILE A 48 3.00 4.61 -20.34
N PRO A 49 3.23 5.77 -19.69
CA PRO A 49 2.86 5.96 -18.29
C PRO A 49 1.34 5.89 -18.06
N MET A 50 0.55 6.41 -19.00
CA MET A 50 -0.90 6.34 -18.92
C MET A 50 -1.42 4.92 -19.10
N LEU A 51 -0.82 4.14 -19.98
CA LEU A 51 -1.17 2.74 -20.17
C LEU A 51 -0.93 1.93 -18.90
N ILE A 52 0.22 2.13 -18.25
CA ILE A 52 0.55 1.48 -16.98
C ILE A 52 -0.46 1.89 -15.89
N TYR A 53 -0.82 3.17 -15.83
CA TYR A 53 -1.80 3.69 -14.88
C TYR A 53 -3.18 3.05 -15.07
N PHE A 54 -3.69 3.02 -16.30
CA PHE A 54 -4.99 2.41 -16.60
C PHE A 54 -4.97 0.89 -16.45
N ALA A 55 -3.86 0.22 -16.78
CA ALA A 55 -3.70 -1.21 -16.53
C ALA A 55 -3.82 -1.53 -15.03
N ALA A 56 -3.23 -0.71 -14.16
CA ALA A 56 -3.38 -0.87 -12.71
C ALA A 56 -4.84 -0.67 -12.25
N VAL A 57 -5.58 0.30 -12.84
CA VAL A 57 -7.02 0.47 -12.57
C VAL A 57 -7.79 -0.79 -12.96
N VAL A 58 -7.57 -1.31 -14.16
CA VAL A 58 -8.23 -2.53 -14.66
C VAL A 58 -7.93 -3.72 -13.74
N LEU A 59 -6.67 -3.91 -13.35
CA LEU A 59 -6.28 -4.98 -12.44
C LEU A 59 -7.01 -4.86 -11.08
N MET A 60 -7.16 -3.67 -10.54
CA MET A 60 -7.93 -3.47 -9.30
C MET A 60 -9.42 -3.78 -9.46
N VAL A 61 -10.02 -3.41 -10.61
CA VAL A 61 -11.41 -3.77 -10.91
C VAL A 61 -11.59 -5.29 -11.03
N LEU A 62 -10.62 -5.98 -11.64
CA LEU A 62 -10.65 -7.44 -11.81
C LEU A 62 -10.67 -8.20 -10.46
N VAL A 63 -10.24 -7.60 -9.35
CA VAL A 63 -10.37 -8.19 -8.01
C VAL A 63 -11.84 -8.48 -7.64
N LYS A 64 -12.79 -7.71 -8.16
CA LYS A 64 -14.23 -7.92 -7.91
C LYS A 64 -14.83 -9.05 -8.75
N THR A 65 -14.14 -9.50 -9.79
CA THR A 65 -14.54 -10.61 -10.67
C THR A 65 -14.23 -11.98 -10.02
N PRO A 66 -14.68 -13.11 -10.56
CA PRO A 66 -14.36 -14.44 -10.06
C PRO A 66 -12.86 -14.78 -9.94
N LEU A 67 -11.99 -14.00 -10.62
CA LEU A 67 -10.53 -14.13 -10.53
C LEU A 67 -9.96 -13.62 -9.20
N GLY A 68 -10.77 -12.85 -8.44
CA GLY A 68 -10.37 -12.34 -7.13
C GLY A 68 -10.43 -13.40 -6.04
N VAL A 69 -9.34 -13.53 -5.28
CA VAL A 69 -9.22 -14.43 -4.14
C VAL A 69 -9.42 -13.67 -2.83
N THR A 70 -10.25 -14.24 -1.96
CA THR A 70 -10.47 -13.73 -0.61
C THR A 70 -9.40 -14.28 0.33
N SER A 71 -8.75 -13.40 1.08
CA SER A 71 -7.80 -13.76 2.13
C SER A 71 -8.09 -12.91 3.36
N HIS A 72 -8.23 -13.57 4.52
CA HIS A 72 -8.54 -12.92 5.81
C HIS A 72 -9.77 -11.97 5.73
N GLY A 73 -10.86 -12.47 5.14
CA GLY A 73 -12.12 -11.73 5.05
C GLY A 73 -12.17 -10.58 4.03
N ALA A 74 -11.10 -10.32 3.27
CA ALA A 74 -11.08 -9.28 2.25
C ALA A 74 -10.58 -9.80 0.89
N ARG A 75 -11.23 -9.35 -0.18
CA ARG A 75 -10.85 -9.66 -1.57
C ARG A 75 -9.75 -8.71 -2.02
N ARG A 76 -8.50 -9.18 -2.05
CA ARG A 76 -7.31 -8.34 -2.31
C ARG A 76 -6.38 -8.88 -3.35
N TRP A 77 -6.50 -10.15 -3.69
CA TRP A 77 -5.57 -10.89 -4.53
C TRP A 77 -6.21 -11.30 -5.83
N LEU A 78 -5.41 -11.35 -6.89
CA LEU A 78 -5.77 -11.96 -8.18
C LEU A 78 -4.98 -13.25 -8.37
N LYS A 79 -5.63 -14.26 -8.92
CA LYS A 79 -5.01 -15.53 -9.31
C LYS A 79 -5.03 -15.65 -10.84
N LEU A 80 -3.93 -15.26 -11.47
CA LEU A 80 -3.68 -15.38 -12.91
C LEU A 80 -2.46 -16.28 -13.13
N GLY A 81 -2.60 -17.56 -12.71
CA GLY A 81 -1.46 -18.47 -12.64
C GLY A 81 -0.65 -18.28 -11.36
N VAL A 82 -0.07 -17.10 -11.15
CA VAL A 82 0.54 -16.66 -9.91
C VAL A 82 -0.42 -15.75 -9.14
N GLN A 83 -0.43 -15.88 -7.82
CA GLN A 83 -1.24 -15.02 -6.96
C GLN A 83 -0.46 -13.73 -6.67
N PHE A 84 -1.04 -12.57 -7.01
CA PHE A 84 -0.46 -11.26 -6.74
C PHE A 84 -1.52 -10.25 -6.33
N GLN A 85 -1.08 -9.16 -5.72
CA GLN A 85 -1.96 -8.10 -5.24
C GLN A 85 -1.95 -6.91 -6.21
N PRO A 86 -3.05 -6.59 -6.91
CA PRO A 86 -3.10 -5.46 -7.85
C PRO A 86 -2.76 -4.10 -7.24
N ALA A 87 -3.06 -3.90 -5.97
CA ALA A 87 -2.73 -2.66 -5.28
C ALA A 87 -1.20 -2.42 -5.14
N GLU A 88 -0.38 -3.48 -5.19
CA GLU A 88 1.09 -3.35 -5.27
C GLU A 88 1.52 -2.77 -6.63
N VAL A 89 0.91 -3.25 -7.70
CA VAL A 89 1.14 -2.71 -9.06
C VAL A 89 0.69 -1.26 -9.15
N ALA A 90 -0.42 -0.90 -8.48
CA ALA A 90 -0.93 0.47 -8.47
C ALA A 90 0.04 1.47 -7.82
N LYS A 91 0.82 1.09 -6.80
CA LYS A 91 1.87 1.94 -6.23
C LYS A 91 2.92 2.33 -7.28
N ILE A 92 3.40 1.35 -8.03
CA ILE A 92 4.39 1.57 -9.09
C ILE A 92 3.79 2.42 -10.21
N ALA A 93 2.56 2.12 -10.62
CA ALA A 93 1.86 2.85 -11.66
C ALA A 93 1.66 4.34 -11.31
N VAL A 94 1.35 4.64 -10.05
CA VAL A 94 1.21 6.02 -9.55
C VAL A 94 2.55 6.75 -9.59
N ILE A 95 3.65 6.10 -9.14
CA ILE A 95 4.99 6.70 -9.18
C ILE A 95 5.37 7.08 -10.61
N ILE A 96 5.23 6.15 -11.56
CA ILE A 96 5.60 6.37 -12.96
C ILE A 96 4.72 7.47 -13.60
N CYS A 97 3.40 7.37 -13.40
CA CYS A 97 2.45 8.32 -14.00
C CYS A 97 2.62 9.73 -13.45
N LEU A 98 2.72 9.89 -12.12
CA LEU A 98 2.87 11.22 -11.51
C LEU A 98 4.23 11.84 -11.83
N SER A 99 5.31 11.06 -11.80
CA SER A 99 6.64 11.55 -12.20
C SER A 99 6.64 12.07 -13.64
N TYR A 100 6.04 11.33 -14.56
CA TYR A 100 5.85 11.78 -15.94
C TYR A 100 5.04 13.07 -16.05
N LEU A 101 3.90 13.15 -15.33
CA LEU A 101 3.05 14.35 -15.35
C LEU A 101 3.77 15.56 -14.78
N ILE A 102 4.54 15.41 -13.70
CA ILE A 102 5.34 16.47 -13.08
C ILE A 102 6.36 17.02 -14.09
N VAL A 103 7.09 16.15 -14.76
CA VAL A 103 8.07 16.55 -15.79
C VAL A 103 7.38 17.25 -16.97
N LYS A 104 6.26 16.69 -17.45
CA LYS A 104 5.47 17.24 -18.57
C LYS A 104 4.87 18.60 -18.24
N MET A 105 4.43 18.82 -17.01
CA MET A 105 3.89 20.13 -16.56
C MET A 105 4.97 21.19 -16.42
N GLY A 106 6.21 20.83 -16.17
CA GLY A 106 7.36 21.73 -16.03
C GLY A 106 7.08 22.88 -15.06
N LYS A 107 7.22 24.12 -15.49
CA LYS A 107 7.00 25.31 -14.64
C LYS A 107 5.56 25.43 -14.10
N ARG A 108 4.56 24.79 -14.74
CA ARG A 108 3.15 24.82 -14.32
C ARG A 108 2.89 24.03 -13.03
N VAL A 109 3.77 23.08 -12.66
CA VAL A 109 3.67 22.32 -11.40
C VAL A 109 3.57 23.24 -10.18
N LYS A 110 4.13 24.46 -10.27
CA LYS A 110 4.11 25.46 -9.19
C LYS A 110 2.72 26.08 -8.94
N THR A 111 1.73 25.73 -9.74
CA THR A 111 0.36 26.25 -9.60
C THR A 111 -0.48 25.33 -8.74
N LEU A 112 -1.40 25.90 -7.94
CA LEU A 112 -2.34 25.13 -7.13
C LEU A 112 -3.18 24.17 -7.98
N LYS A 113 -3.58 24.60 -9.18
CA LYS A 113 -4.35 23.75 -10.12
C LYS A 113 -3.59 22.48 -10.50
N ALA A 114 -2.29 22.60 -10.81
CA ALA A 114 -1.47 21.42 -11.13
C ALA A 114 -1.35 20.47 -9.95
N SER A 115 -1.12 21.00 -8.73
CA SER A 115 -1.09 20.18 -7.52
C SER A 115 -2.41 19.45 -7.28
N MET A 116 -3.55 20.10 -7.49
CA MET A 116 -4.87 19.46 -7.38
C MET A 116 -5.06 18.35 -8.41
N VAL A 117 -4.61 18.54 -9.64
CA VAL A 117 -4.69 17.49 -10.68
C VAL A 117 -3.84 16.29 -10.29
N LEU A 118 -2.59 16.51 -9.83
CA LEU A 118 -1.70 15.44 -9.39
C LEU A 118 -2.27 14.68 -8.18
N LEU A 119 -2.77 15.42 -7.19
CA LEU A 119 -3.44 14.84 -6.01
C LEU A 119 -4.72 14.08 -6.42
N GLY A 120 -5.46 14.56 -7.40
CA GLY A 120 -6.64 13.88 -7.95
C GLY A 120 -6.29 12.56 -8.63
N VAL A 121 -5.23 12.54 -9.45
CA VAL A 121 -4.77 11.31 -10.14
C VAL A 121 -4.31 10.26 -9.14
N GLY A 122 -3.45 10.62 -8.18
CA GLY A 122 -3.00 9.66 -7.17
C GLY A 122 -4.08 9.30 -6.15
N GLY A 123 -4.91 10.29 -5.77
CA GLY A 123 -6.05 10.10 -4.87
C GLY A 123 -7.11 9.16 -5.46
N PHE A 124 -7.34 9.19 -6.77
CA PHE A 124 -8.23 8.27 -7.45
C PHE A 124 -7.74 6.81 -7.33
N GLN A 125 -6.44 6.55 -7.54
CA GLN A 125 -5.87 5.22 -7.33
C GLN A 125 -5.95 4.77 -5.86
N ALA A 126 -5.69 5.70 -4.93
CA ALA A 126 -5.82 5.41 -3.49
C ALA A 126 -7.27 5.07 -3.12
N PHE A 127 -8.24 5.81 -3.67
CA PHE A 127 -9.66 5.53 -3.49
C PHE A 127 -10.04 4.15 -4.04
N LEU A 128 -9.58 3.79 -5.23
CA LEU A 128 -9.84 2.46 -5.80
C LEU A 128 -9.20 1.34 -4.97
N ALA A 129 -7.99 1.53 -4.46
CA ALA A 129 -7.34 0.58 -3.55
C ALA A 129 -8.16 0.40 -2.26
N TYR A 130 -8.72 1.47 -1.72
CA TYR A 130 -9.61 1.40 -0.56
C TYR A 130 -10.94 0.70 -0.87
N TRP A 131 -11.62 1.12 -1.95
CA TRP A 131 -12.98 0.70 -2.28
C TRP A 131 -13.04 -0.70 -2.89
N LEU A 132 -12.18 -0.98 -3.87
CA LEU A 132 -12.22 -2.26 -4.61
C LEU A 132 -11.48 -3.37 -3.87
N THR A 133 -10.29 -3.09 -3.31
CA THR A 133 -9.47 -4.13 -2.68
C THR A 133 -9.60 -4.15 -1.15
N GLN A 134 -10.43 -3.28 -0.58
CA GLN A 134 -10.64 -3.16 0.87
C GLN A 134 -9.32 -3.05 1.66
N ASN A 135 -8.32 -2.40 1.07
CA ASN A 135 -6.99 -2.28 1.64
C ASN A 135 -6.69 -0.82 2.01
N LEU A 136 -7.04 -0.46 3.25
CA LEU A 136 -6.81 0.89 3.77
C LEU A 136 -5.31 1.23 3.85
N SER A 137 -4.48 0.28 4.28
CA SER A 137 -3.04 0.51 4.42
C SER A 137 -2.40 0.87 3.08
N THR A 138 -2.71 0.11 2.01
CA THR A 138 -2.19 0.42 0.67
C THR A 138 -2.75 1.73 0.12
N ALA A 139 -4.02 2.05 0.41
CA ALA A 139 -4.59 3.34 0.02
C ALA A 139 -3.86 4.53 0.66
N ILE A 140 -3.54 4.42 1.95
CA ILE A 140 -2.75 5.43 2.68
C ILE A 140 -1.35 5.55 2.07
N ILE A 141 -0.70 4.43 1.74
CA ILE A 141 0.63 4.43 1.12
C ILE A 141 0.59 5.10 -0.27
N ILE A 142 -0.38 4.76 -1.12
CA ILE A 142 -0.54 5.37 -2.46
C ILE A 142 -0.77 6.88 -2.33
N PHE A 143 -1.63 7.29 -1.40
CA PHE A 143 -1.88 8.71 -1.16
C PHE A 143 -0.64 9.42 -0.60
N GLY A 144 0.09 8.78 0.33
CA GLY A 144 1.35 9.28 0.87
C GLY A 144 2.43 9.45 -0.21
N ILE A 145 2.58 8.49 -1.13
CA ILE A 145 3.45 8.59 -2.31
C ILE A 145 3.03 9.80 -3.16
N THR A 146 1.74 9.96 -3.40
CA THR A 146 1.20 11.07 -4.19
C THR A 146 1.55 12.43 -3.56
N VAL A 147 1.27 12.59 -2.27
CA VAL A 147 1.58 13.82 -1.52
C VAL A 147 3.09 14.08 -1.52
N GLY A 148 3.92 13.04 -1.32
CA GLY A 148 5.38 13.14 -1.34
C GLY A 148 5.91 13.62 -2.68
N LEU A 149 5.42 13.08 -3.80
CA LEU A 149 5.83 13.50 -5.14
C LEU A 149 5.42 14.95 -5.45
N VAL A 150 4.19 15.33 -5.05
CA VAL A 150 3.73 16.71 -5.22
C VAL A 150 4.51 17.67 -4.34
N PHE A 151 4.85 17.27 -3.10
CA PHE A 151 5.68 18.04 -2.19
C PHE A 151 7.08 18.32 -2.76
N ILE A 152 7.73 17.29 -3.33
CA ILE A 152 9.06 17.43 -3.94
C ILE A 152 9.01 18.35 -5.16
N ALA A 153 7.91 18.28 -5.94
CA ALA A 153 7.76 19.07 -7.15
C ALA A 153 7.35 20.52 -6.91
N HIS A 154 6.76 20.84 -5.75
CA HIS A 154 6.19 22.15 -5.46
C HIS A 154 7.14 23.02 -4.63
N PRO A 155 7.40 24.29 -5.01
CA PRO A 155 8.38 25.14 -4.32
C PRO A 155 7.93 25.65 -2.93
N LYS A 156 6.62 25.61 -2.66
CA LYS A 156 6.06 26.04 -1.37
C LYS A 156 5.76 24.84 -0.51
N THR A 157 6.58 24.58 0.48
CA THR A 157 6.47 23.42 1.39
C THR A 157 5.49 23.62 2.55
N LYS A 158 5.26 24.87 2.96
CA LYS A 158 4.41 25.20 4.13
C LYS A 158 3.02 24.56 4.11
N PRO A 159 2.21 24.62 3.01
CA PRO A 159 0.88 24.01 3.01
C PRO A 159 0.91 22.48 3.16
N PHE A 160 1.95 21.82 2.66
CA PHE A 160 2.10 20.37 2.79
C PHE A 160 2.47 19.97 4.22
N ILE A 161 3.35 20.73 4.86
CA ILE A 161 3.70 20.52 6.28
C ILE A 161 2.46 20.72 7.15
N LEU A 162 1.64 21.74 6.87
CA LEU A 162 0.39 21.96 7.60
C LEU A 162 -0.58 20.77 7.42
N VAL A 163 -0.78 20.29 6.18
CA VAL A 163 -1.65 19.12 5.91
C VAL A 163 -1.11 17.87 6.62
N ALA A 164 0.20 17.63 6.59
CA ALA A 164 0.82 16.53 7.30
C ALA A 164 0.63 16.66 8.82
N ALA A 165 0.84 17.84 9.39
CA ALA A 165 0.62 18.08 10.81
C ALA A 165 -0.84 17.85 11.22
N VAL A 166 -1.80 18.34 10.43
CA VAL A 166 -3.23 18.09 10.65
C VAL A 166 -3.54 16.58 10.56
N GLY A 167 -2.95 15.89 9.59
CA GLY A 167 -3.10 14.43 9.44
C GLY A 167 -2.59 13.66 10.67
N VAL A 168 -1.44 14.03 11.20
CA VAL A 168 -0.88 13.45 12.44
C VAL A 168 -1.78 13.72 13.64
N VAL A 169 -2.27 14.95 13.80
CA VAL A 169 -3.19 15.30 14.88
C VAL A 169 -4.50 14.50 14.79
N LEU A 170 -5.07 14.39 13.59
CA LEU A 170 -6.30 13.60 13.39
C LEU A 170 -6.07 12.11 13.67
N ALA A 171 -4.92 11.57 13.27
CA ALA A 171 -4.55 10.19 13.57
C ALA A 171 -4.40 9.98 15.10
N ALA A 172 -3.75 10.90 15.79
CA ALA A 172 -3.61 10.85 17.25
C ALA A 172 -4.96 10.94 17.96
N ILE A 173 -5.86 11.80 17.50
CA ILE A 173 -7.23 11.90 18.03
C ILE A 173 -7.99 10.60 17.78
N LEU A 174 -7.88 10.01 16.57
CA LEU A 174 -8.52 8.74 16.26
C LEU A 174 -8.04 7.62 17.19
N VAL A 175 -6.72 7.49 17.38
CA VAL A 175 -6.14 6.51 18.31
C VAL A 175 -6.64 6.76 19.74
N TYR A 176 -6.64 8.01 20.18
CA TYR A 176 -7.15 8.36 21.52
C TYR A 176 -8.63 8.02 21.69
N VAL A 177 -9.49 8.32 20.73
CA VAL A 177 -10.92 7.99 20.78
C VAL A 177 -11.11 6.48 20.81
N VAL A 178 -10.42 5.73 19.92
CA VAL A 178 -10.52 4.27 19.88
C VAL A 178 -10.03 3.61 21.18
N SER A 179 -8.99 4.18 21.83
CA SER A 179 -8.50 3.67 23.11
C SER A 179 -9.50 3.85 24.28
N ARG A 180 -10.48 4.75 24.11
CA ARG A 180 -11.52 5.02 25.12
C ARG A 180 -12.86 4.31 24.84
N MET A 181 -12.98 3.67 23.67
CA MET A 181 -14.20 2.91 23.33
C MET A 181 -14.11 1.50 23.90
N ASP A 182 -15.20 1.03 24.48
CA ASP A 182 -15.37 -0.39 24.80
C ASP A 182 -15.34 -1.21 23.50
N VAL A 183 -15.06 -2.51 23.63
CA VAL A 183 -14.84 -3.43 22.49
C VAL A 183 -15.82 -3.15 21.35
N VAL A 184 -15.30 -2.64 20.22
CA VAL A 184 -16.13 -2.29 19.06
C VAL A 184 -16.51 -3.57 18.33
N GLU A 185 -17.66 -4.11 18.65
CA GLU A 185 -18.30 -5.18 17.89
C GLU A 185 -18.67 -4.62 16.50
N GLY A 186 -18.19 -5.27 15.44
CA GLY A 186 -18.59 -5.02 14.05
C GLY A 186 -17.62 -4.28 13.15
N SER A 187 -16.57 -3.62 13.63
CA SER A 187 -15.56 -2.98 12.78
C SER A 187 -14.19 -3.64 12.89
N PHE A 188 -13.89 -4.56 11.96
CA PHE A 188 -12.59 -5.25 11.86
C PHE A 188 -11.36 -4.30 11.87
N ARG A 189 -11.52 -3.08 11.38
CA ARG A 189 -10.43 -2.08 11.32
C ARG A 189 -10.17 -1.42 12.66
N LEU A 190 -11.22 -1.04 13.37
CA LEU A 190 -11.12 -0.42 14.69
C LEU A 190 -10.65 -1.44 15.72
N ARG A 191 -11.14 -2.69 15.63
CA ARG A 191 -10.67 -3.81 16.46
C ARG A 191 -9.15 -4.00 16.35
N ARG A 192 -8.55 -3.89 15.17
CA ARG A 192 -7.08 -3.97 15.02
C ARG A 192 -6.33 -2.90 15.79
N ILE A 193 -6.84 -1.67 15.84
CA ILE A 193 -6.23 -0.59 16.64
C ILE A 193 -6.36 -0.91 18.13
N GLN A 194 -7.48 -1.43 18.59
CA GLN A 194 -7.68 -1.82 19.98
C GLN A 194 -6.77 -2.99 20.37
N VAL A 195 -6.69 -4.04 19.55
CA VAL A 195 -5.79 -5.18 19.78
C VAL A 195 -4.32 -4.75 19.80
N TRP A 196 -3.93 -3.78 18.96
CA TRP A 196 -2.59 -3.21 18.99
C TRP A 196 -2.30 -2.41 20.27
N LEU A 197 -3.31 -1.72 20.83
CA LEU A 197 -3.19 -0.97 22.08
C LEU A 197 -3.22 -1.88 23.32
N HIS A 198 -4.00 -2.98 23.27
CA HIS A 198 -4.22 -3.92 24.35
C HIS A 198 -4.09 -5.37 23.87
N PRO A 199 -2.86 -5.84 23.53
CA PRO A 199 -2.63 -7.17 22.95
C PRO A 199 -3.04 -8.31 23.89
N GLU A 200 -3.00 -8.09 25.19
CA GLU A 200 -3.40 -9.05 26.22
C GLU A 200 -4.92 -9.37 26.21
N ALA A 201 -5.75 -8.51 25.65
CA ALA A 201 -7.20 -8.73 25.59
C ALA A 201 -7.60 -9.79 24.55
N ASP A 202 -6.73 -10.12 23.58
CA ASP A 202 -6.97 -11.11 22.52
C ASP A 202 -5.69 -11.91 22.19
N ALA A 203 -5.03 -12.43 23.23
CA ALA A 203 -3.73 -13.07 23.11
C ALA A 203 -3.71 -14.35 22.23
N SER A 204 -4.86 -15.02 22.07
CA SER A 204 -5.01 -16.25 21.24
C SER A 204 -5.55 -15.98 19.83
N GLY A 205 -5.97 -14.74 19.53
CA GLY A 205 -6.55 -14.33 18.25
C GLY A 205 -5.66 -13.35 17.47
N ASP A 206 -6.24 -12.19 17.13
CA ASP A 206 -5.53 -11.14 16.37
C ASP A 206 -4.35 -10.52 17.14
N GLY A 207 -4.30 -10.62 18.47
CA GLY A 207 -3.20 -10.14 19.34
C GLY A 207 -1.93 -10.94 19.23
N TYR A 208 -1.95 -12.16 18.70
CA TYR A 208 -0.76 -13.00 18.54
C TYR A 208 0.29 -12.42 17.56
N GLN A 209 -0.10 -11.49 16.70
CA GLN A 209 0.77 -10.88 15.68
C GLN A 209 1.27 -9.46 16.06
N THR A 210 0.91 -8.96 17.23
CA THR A 210 1.39 -7.69 17.78
C THR A 210 2.48 -7.90 18.81
#